data_f21a43472fa3f42c0d2500ea56bea3db
#
_entry.id   f21a43472fa3f42c0d2500ea56bea3db
#
_cell.length_a   1.000
_cell.length_b   1.000
_cell.length_c   1.000
_cell.angle_alpha   90.00
_cell.angle_beta   90.00
_cell.angle_gamma   90.00
#
_symmetry.space_group_name_H-M   'P 1'
#
loop_
_entity.id
_entity.type
_entity.pdbx_description
1 polymer ?
#
loop_
_entity_poly.entity_id
_entity_poly.type
_entity_poly.pdbx_seq_one_letter_code
_entity_poly.pdbx_strand_id
1 'polypeptide(L)'
;VCKVFAESGFSIIDCDDIARKTANNRRFLDEIPRRFTGELLNPDGTLNRTATAKLIFTDEEKRGLYQRIIFPYIVNGIIRGIKSSRGCVLLDAPTLFEAKLEMVCDKIVSVTSDTDKCAERIIKRDKITPEQARERLSSQHGAEFFKERCDFNIENNGTLEELISSAKRITEKLRTETDNEQIQT
;
A
#
# COMPACT_ATOMS: atom_id res chain seq x y z
N VAL A 1 5.75 -11.38 -4.08
CA VAL A 1 5.83 -10.65 -5.37
C VAL A 1 6.94 -9.62 -5.30
N CYS A 2 6.93 -8.64 -4.38
CA CYS A 2 7.94 -7.56 -4.30
C CYS A 2 9.39 -8.04 -4.29
N LYS A 3 9.69 -9.19 -3.66
CA LYS A 3 11.03 -9.80 -3.70
C LYS A 3 11.45 -10.17 -5.14
N VAL A 4 10.55 -10.71 -5.94
CA VAL A 4 10.82 -11.06 -7.35
C VAL A 4 11.11 -9.81 -8.17
N PHE A 5 10.35 -8.73 -7.95
CA PHE A 5 10.61 -7.45 -8.60
C PHE A 5 11.97 -6.88 -8.20
N ALA A 6 12.31 -6.92 -6.91
CA ALA A 6 13.63 -6.48 -6.43
C ALA A 6 14.78 -7.26 -7.07
N GLU A 7 14.66 -8.59 -7.13
CA GLU A 7 15.63 -9.48 -7.81
C GLU A 7 15.71 -9.21 -9.31
N SER A 8 14.65 -8.65 -9.91
CA SER A 8 14.60 -8.23 -11.31
C SER A 8 15.08 -6.78 -11.51
N GLY A 9 15.63 -6.12 -10.49
CA GLY A 9 16.26 -4.80 -10.59
C GLY A 9 15.32 -3.61 -10.34
N PHE A 10 14.11 -3.84 -9.86
CA PHE A 10 13.21 -2.75 -9.43
C PHE A 10 13.60 -2.24 -8.05
N SER A 11 13.59 -0.91 -7.88
CA SER A 11 13.66 -0.28 -6.56
C SER A 11 12.29 -0.39 -5.88
N ILE A 12 12.24 -0.99 -4.69
CA ILE A 12 10.97 -1.18 -3.96
C ILE A 12 10.74 -0.04 -2.98
N ILE A 13 9.57 0.57 -3.03
CA ILE A 13 9.09 1.57 -2.07
C ILE A 13 7.89 0.98 -1.33
N ASP A 14 8.08 0.63 -0.07
CA ASP A 14 7.03 0.19 0.84
C ASP A 14 6.25 1.41 1.36
N CYS A 15 5.04 1.61 0.84
CA CYS A 15 4.19 2.75 1.20
C CYS A 15 3.68 2.66 2.65
N ASP A 16 3.48 1.46 3.18
CA ASP A 16 3.09 1.25 4.58
C ASP A 16 4.24 1.63 5.53
N ASP A 17 5.49 1.35 5.16
CA ASP A 17 6.65 1.78 5.93
C ASP A 17 6.81 3.30 5.92
N ILE A 18 6.58 3.95 4.77
CA ILE A 18 6.56 5.42 4.69
C ILE A 18 5.46 5.99 5.57
N ALA A 19 4.24 5.44 5.54
CA ALA A 19 3.14 5.88 6.39
C ALA A 19 3.48 5.72 7.88
N ARG A 20 4.10 4.61 8.25
CA ARG A 20 4.56 4.32 9.62
C ARG A 20 5.65 5.28 10.09
N LYS A 21 6.62 5.60 9.24
CA LYS A 21 7.66 6.61 9.50
C LYS A 21 7.07 8.02 9.60
N THR A 22 6.09 8.33 8.76
CA THR A 22 5.35 9.60 8.79
C THR A 22 4.63 9.80 10.12
N ALA A 23 4.01 8.77 10.68
CA ALA A 23 3.35 8.81 11.97
C ALA A 23 4.31 9.16 13.15
N ASN A 24 5.62 9.04 12.95
CA ASN A 24 6.66 9.45 13.89
C ASN A 24 7.38 10.75 13.47
N ASN A 25 6.93 11.41 12.38
CA ASN A 25 7.55 12.63 11.89
C ASN A 25 7.19 13.81 12.80
N ARG A 26 8.20 14.52 13.31
CA ARG A 26 8.03 15.63 14.26
C ARG A 26 7.09 16.72 13.72
N ARG A 27 7.26 17.11 12.45
CA ARG A 27 6.42 18.17 11.83
C ARG A 27 4.95 17.73 11.75
N PHE A 28 4.70 16.47 11.40
CA PHE A 28 3.34 15.92 11.41
C PHE A 28 2.76 15.89 12.83
N LEU A 29 3.53 15.42 13.81
CA LEU A 29 3.10 15.35 15.21
C LEU A 29 2.80 16.74 15.80
N ASP A 30 3.55 17.77 15.42
CA ASP A 30 3.30 19.15 15.84
C ASP A 30 2.02 19.78 15.25
N GLU A 31 1.45 19.21 14.18
CA GLU A 31 0.17 19.64 13.61
C GLU A 31 -1.05 19.01 14.32
N ILE A 32 -0.88 17.85 14.93
CA ILE A 32 -2.00 17.11 15.57
C ILE A 32 -2.70 17.96 16.63
N PRO A 33 -2.01 18.57 17.62
CA PRO A 33 -2.68 19.36 18.68
C PRO A 33 -3.37 20.61 18.15
N ARG A 34 -3.00 21.10 16.98
CA ARG A 34 -3.62 22.28 16.35
C ARG A 34 -4.96 21.98 15.72
N ARG A 35 -5.24 20.71 15.40
CA ARG A 35 -6.40 20.27 14.64
C ARG A 35 -7.31 19.33 15.44
N PHE A 36 -6.75 18.65 16.43
CA PHE A 36 -7.46 17.72 17.30
C PHE A 36 -7.31 18.16 18.76
N THR A 37 -8.42 18.35 19.44
CA THR A 37 -8.46 18.64 20.86
C THR A 37 -8.23 17.34 21.64
N GLY A 38 -7.04 17.17 22.23
CA GLY A 38 -6.69 16.08 23.16
C GLY A 38 -6.21 14.79 22.45
N GLU A 39 -5.68 13.92 23.16
CA GLU A 39 -5.56 12.46 23.20
C GLU A 39 -4.98 11.69 21.99
N LEU A 40 -4.67 12.31 20.85
CA LEU A 40 -3.99 11.60 19.76
C LEU A 40 -2.48 11.51 19.96
N LEU A 41 -1.93 12.19 20.94
CA LEU A 41 -0.53 12.06 21.34
C LEU A 41 -0.42 11.47 22.74
N ASN A 42 0.61 10.67 22.95
CA ASN A 42 1.04 10.23 24.27
C ASN A 42 1.74 11.38 25.03
N PRO A 43 1.93 11.26 26.35
CA PRO A 43 2.64 12.28 27.14
C PRO A 43 4.08 12.56 26.67
N ASP A 44 4.71 11.60 26.00
CA ASP A 44 6.05 11.73 25.40
C ASP A 44 6.04 12.41 24.01
N GLY A 45 4.87 12.83 23.53
CA GLY A 45 4.69 13.48 22.22
C GLY A 45 4.66 12.52 21.04
N THR A 46 4.67 11.22 21.23
CA THR A 46 4.47 10.22 20.16
C THR A 46 2.98 10.03 19.84
N LEU A 47 2.67 9.51 18.64
CA LEU A 47 1.30 9.25 18.24
C LEU A 47 0.68 8.12 19.07
N ASN A 48 -0.46 8.39 19.71
CA ASN A 48 -1.28 7.37 20.37
C ASN A 48 -2.05 6.58 19.30
N ARG A 49 -1.47 5.46 18.86
CA ARG A 49 -2.03 4.62 17.80
C ARG A 49 -3.40 4.07 18.13
N THR A 50 -3.66 3.72 19.39
CA THR A 50 -4.95 3.18 19.83
C THR A 50 -6.03 4.25 19.75
N ALA A 51 -5.77 5.44 20.27
CA ALA A 51 -6.70 6.57 20.19
C ALA A 51 -6.94 6.99 18.74
N THR A 52 -5.87 7.04 17.92
CA THR A 52 -5.96 7.37 16.50
C THR A 52 -6.80 6.33 15.74
N ALA A 53 -6.57 5.04 15.95
CA ALA A 53 -7.36 3.98 15.34
C ALA A 53 -8.85 4.10 15.74
N LYS A 54 -9.14 4.25 17.02
CA LYS A 54 -10.52 4.45 17.50
C LYS A 54 -11.18 5.64 16.78
N LEU A 55 -10.51 6.78 16.73
CA LEU A 55 -11.03 7.99 16.09
C LEU A 55 -11.33 7.76 14.61
N ILE A 56 -10.40 7.14 13.87
CA ILE A 56 -10.54 6.85 12.42
C ILE A 56 -11.73 5.92 12.15
N PHE A 57 -11.99 4.94 13.04
CA PHE A 57 -13.08 3.97 12.87
C PHE A 57 -14.45 4.51 13.29
N THR A 58 -14.51 5.44 14.27
CA THR A 58 -15.77 5.88 14.86
C THR A 58 -16.29 7.22 14.33
N ASP A 59 -15.44 8.04 13.69
CA ASP A 59 -15.79 9.40 13.30
C ASP A 59 -15.26 9.70 11.88
N GLU A 60 -16.16 9.72 10.91
CA GLU A 60 -15.80 9.91 9.50
C GLU A 60 -15.24 11.30 9.21
N GLU A 61 -15.76 12.34 9.85
CA GLU A 61 -15.27 13.71 9.67
C GLU A 61 -13.83 13.86 10.19
N LYS A 62 -13.57 13.35 11.38
CA LYS A 62 -12.24 13.35 11.99
C LYS A 62 -11.27 12.43 11.24
N ARG A 63 -11.74 11.29 10.71
CA ARG A 63 -10.97 10.46 9.80
C ARG A 63 -10.50 11.26 8.57
N GLY A 64 -11.45 11.96 7.91
CA GLY A 64 -11.13 12.80 6.77
C GLY A 64 -10.16 13.94 7.11
N LEU A 65 -10.31 14.56 8.29
CA LEU A 65 -9.38 15.58 8.75
C LEU A 65 -7.98 15.01 8.99
N TYR A 66 -7.87 13.86 9.67
CA TYR A 66 -6.60 13.17 9.92
C TYR A 66 -5.89 12.81 8.61
N GLN A 67 -6.64 12.25 7.66
CA GLN A 67 -6.11 11.92 6.33
C GLN A 67 -5.58 13.15 5.60
N ARG A 68 -6.32 14.26 5.60
CA ARG A 68 -5.86 15.52 4.98
C ARG A 68 -4.56 16.05 5.57
N ILE A 69 -4.28 15.76 6.84
CA ILE A 69 -3.02 16.18 7.49
C ILE A 69 -1.88 15.22 7.16
N ILE A 70 -2.10 13.90 7.24
CA ILE A 70 -1.02 12.93 7.09
C ILE A 70 -0.64 12.66 5.63
N PHE A 71 -1.60 12.67 4.69
CA PHE A 71 -1.35 12.33 3.29
C PHE A 71 -0.28 13.17 2.61
N PRO A 72 -0.19 14.51 2.77
CA PRO A 72 0.88 15.29 2.18
C PRO A 72 2.28 14.83 2.60
N TYR A 73 2.44 14.39 3.85
CA TYR A 73 3.71 13.86 4.35
C TYR A 73 4.05 12.50 3.74
N ILE A 74 3.04 11.63 3.61
CA ILE A 74 3.20 10.31 2.98
C ILE A 74 3.59 10.48 1.51
N VAL A 75 2.83 11.28 0.76
CA VAL A 75 3.08 11.55 -0.67
C VAL A 75 4.49 12.16 -0.87
N ASN A 76 4.88 13.13 -0.05
CA ASN A 76 6.23 13.68 -0.09
C ASN A 76 7.32 12.63 0.22
N GLY A 77 7.03 11.68 1.10
CA GLY A 77 7.90 10.53 1.38
C GLY A 77 8.07 9.63 0.15
N ILE A 78 6.98 9.29 -0.52
CA ILE A 78 6.95 8.49 -1.75
C ILE A 78 7.72 9.20 -2.88
N ILE A 79 7.41 10.48 -3.13
CA ILE A 79 8.10 11.27 -4.18
C ILE A 79 9.61 11.33 -3.92
N ARG A 80 10.04 11.52 -2.68
CA ARG A 80 11.48 11.48 -2.34
C ARG A 80 12.08 10.10 -2.60
N GLY A 81 11.36 9.03 -2.25
CA GLY A 81 11.77 7.66 -2.54
C GLY A 81 11.96 7.45 -4.04
N ILE A 82 10.99 7.84 -4.85
CA ILE A 82 11.05 7.75 -6.33
C ILE A 82 12.26 8.54 -6.86
N LYS A 83 12.42 9.80 -6.47
CA LYS A 83 13.55 10.67 -6.92
C LYS A 83 14.93 10.16 -6.51
N SER A 84 15.03 9.41 -5.42
CA SER A 84 16.30 8.83 -4.96
C SER A 84 16.60 7.46 -5.56
N SER A 85 15.61 6.84 -6.20
CA SER A 85 15.74 5.55 -6.87
C SER A 85 16.34 5.72 -8.27
N ARG A 86 16.92 4.63 -8.79
CA ARG A 86 17.42 4.56 -10.17
C ARG A 86 16.68 3.46 -10.91
N GLY A 87 16.35 3.71 -12.18
CA GLY A 87 15.62 2.75 -13.01
C GLY A 87 14.15 2.59 -12.60
N CYS A 88 13.59 1.41 -12.80
CA CYS A 88 12.19 1.13 -12.51
C CYS A 88 11.93 1.10 -10.99
N VAL A 89 10.81 1.69 -10.59
CA VAL A 89 10.37 1.74 -9.19
C VAL A 89 9.07 0.97 -9.05
N LEU A 90 8.98 0.10 -8.05
CA LEU A 90 7.74 -0.54 -7.61
C LEU A 90 7.27 0.11 -6.33
N LEU A 91 6.04 0.64 -6.34
CA LEU A 91 5.34 1.06 -5.13
C LEU A 91 4.58 -0.16 -4.58
N ASP A 92 4.96 -0.64 -3.39
CA ASP A 92 4.19 -1.63 -2.64
C ASP A 92 3.15 -0.89 -1.81
N ALA A 93 1.92 -0.83 -2.33
CA ALA A 93 0.84 0.00 -1.80
C ALA A 93 -0.48 -0.79 -1.75
N PRO A 94 -0.79 -1.48 -0.65
CA PRO A 94 -2.05 -2.20 -0.48
C PRO A 94 -3.29 -1.32 -0.63
N THR A 95 -3.18 -0.03 -0.33
CA THR A 95 -4.25 0.98 -0.44
C THR A 95 -4.00 1.98 -1.57
N LEU A 96 -3.49 1.50 -2.71
CA LEU A 96 -3.11 2.33 -3.86
C LEU A 96 -4.26 3.24 -4.32
N PHE A 97 -5.43 2.65 -4.55
CA PHE A 97 -6.61 3.35 -5.08
C PHE A 97 -7.26 4.27 -4.05
N GLU A 98 -7.35 3.84 -2.79
CA GLU A 98 -7.88 4.65 -1.69
C GLU A 98 -7.02 5.89 -1.42
N ALA A 99 -5.71 5.76 -1.62
CA ALA A 99 -4.75 6.85 -1.49
C ALA A 99 -4.57 7.68 -2.78
N LYS A 100 -5.26 7.30 -3.88
CA LYS A 100 -5.15 7.93 -5.21
C LYS A 100 -3.71 7.94 -5.75
N LEU A 101 -2.93 6.93 -5.40
CA LEU A 101 -1.54 6.79 -5.85
C LEU A 101 -1.44 6.20 -7.27
N GLU A 102 -2.53 5.67 -7.82
CA GLU A 102 -2.61 5.22 -9.20
C GLU A 102 -2.24 6.32 -10.20
N MET A 103 -2.46 7.57 -9.84
CA MET A 103 -2.17 8.73 -10.72
C MET A 103 -0.67 8.99 -10.93
N VAL A 104 0.20 8.37 -10.13
CA VAL A 104 1.66 8.51 -10.24
C VAL A 104 2.33 7.22 -10.73
N CYS A 105 1.55 6.25 -11.16
CA CYS A 105 2.01 4.97 -11.68
C CYS A 105 1.85 4.92 -13.19
N ASP A 106 2.90 4.50 -13.89
CA ASP A 106 2.83 4.24 -15.34
C ASP A 106 2.10 2.92 -15.62
N LYS A 107 2.25 1.94 -14.73
CA LYS A 107 1.61 0.63 -14.78
C LYS A 107 1.18 0.17 -13.40
N ILE A 108 0.09 -0.58 -13.35
CA ILE A 108 -0.45 -1.13 -12.10
C ILE A 108 -0.53 -2.65 -12.20
N VAL A 109 0.02 -3.32 -11.19
CA VAL A 109 -0.02 -4.78 -11.07
C VAL A 109 -0.82 -5.15 -9.82
N SER A 110 -1.91 -5.87 -9.99
CA SER A 110 -2.66 -6.42 -8.87
C SER A 110 -2.25 -7.86 -8.57
N VAL A 111 -2.38 -8.24 -7.31
CA VAL A 111 -2.22 -9.63 -6.84
C VAL A 111 -3.51 -10.04 -6.16
N THR A 112 -4.27 -10.91 -6.81
CA THR A 112 -5.57 -11.37 -6.32
C THR A 112 -5.53 -12.85 -5.92
N SER A 113 -6.47 -13.28 -5.12
CA SER A 113 -6.67 -14.69 -4.78
C SER A 113 -8.14 -14.95 -4.48
N ASP A 114 -8.55 -16.21 -4.54
CA ASP A 114 -9.88 -16.62 -4.12
C ASP A 114 -10.16 -16.19 -2.68
N THR A 115 -11.36 -15.73 -2.40
CA THR A 115 -11.76 -15.20 -1.09
C THR A 115 -11.52 -16.19 0.04
N ASP A 116 -11.83 -17.48 -0.18
CA ASP A 116 -11.61 -18.52 0.83
C ASP A 116 -10.12 -18.71 1.15
N LYS A 117 -9.27 -18.74 0.12
CA LYS A 117 -7.80 -18.82 0.30
C LYS A 117 -7.23 -17.58 0.98
N CYS A 118 -7.77 -16.40 0.67
CA CYS A 118 -7.42 -15.18 1.37
C CYS A 118 -7.79 -15.26 2.84
N ALA A 119 -9.01 -15.71 3.17
CA ALA A 119 -9.48 -15.87 4.54
C ALA A 119 -8.57 -16.83 5.33
N GLU A 120 -8.27 -18.01 4.78
CA GLU A 120 -7.38 -18.99 5.41
C GLU A 120 -6.00 -18.40 5.71
N ARG A 121 -5.40 -17.68 4.74
CA ARG A 121 -4.08 -17.04 4.90
C ARG A 121 -4.09 -15.96 5.98
N ILE A 122 -5.14 -15.12 6.04
CA ILE A 122 -5.29 -14.07 7.03
C ILE A 122 -5.46 -14.68 8.43
N ILE A 123 -6.32 -15.68 8.59
CA ILE A 123 -6.54 -16.40 9.84
C ILE A 123 -5.21 -16.97 10.37
N LYS A 124 -4.46 -17.66 9.51
CA LYS A 124 -3.18 -18.28 9.88
C LYS A 124 -2.11 -17.25 10.25
N ARG A 125 -2.02 -16.15 9.49
CA ARG A 125 -1.01 -15.10 9.69
C ARG A 125 -1.28 -14.27 10.93
N ASP A 126 -2.53 -13.82 11.10
CA ASP A 126 -2.91 -12.81 12.09
C ASP A 126 -3.52 -13.44 13.34
N LYS A 127 -3.75 -14.76 13.34
CA LYS A 127 -4.35 -15.54 14.45
C LYS A 127 -5.71 -14.97 14.87
N ILE A 128 -6.52 -14.57 13.93
CA ILE A 128 -7.87 -14.02 14.13
C ILE A 128 -8.94 -15.06 13.80
N THR A 129 -10.20 -14.76 14.18
CA THR A 129 -11.32 -15.66 13.90
C THR A 129 -11.75 -15.62 12.42
N PRO A 130 -12.46 -16.64 11.92
CA PRO A 130 -13.02 -16.64 10.57
C PRO A 130 -13.97 -15.46 10.31
N GLU A 131 -14.72 -15.03 11.30
CA GLU A 131 -15.63 -13.88 11.23
C GLU A 131 -14.85 -12.59 11.01
N GLN A 132 -13.78 -12.38 11.79
CA GLN A 132 -12.89 -11.22 11.66
C GLN A 132 -12.18 -11.21 10.30
N ALA A 133 -11.80 -12.37 9.77
CA ALA A 133 -11.18 -12.46 8.46
C ALA A 133 -12.17 -12.07 7.35
N ARG A 134 -13.44 -12.56 7.41
CA ARG A 134 -14.50 -12.18 6.47
C ARG A 134 -14.82 -10.69 6.53
N GLU A 135 -14.90 -10.10 7.71
CA GLU A 135 -15.12 -8.66 7.89
C GLU A 135 -14.02 -7.83 7.23
N ARG A 136 -12.74 -8.22 7.41
CA ARG A 136 -11.63 -7.57 6.71
C ARG A 136 -11.70 -7.69 5.19
N LEU A 137 -12.08 -8.85 4.67
CA LEU A 137 -12.19 -9.05 3.24
C LEU A 137 -13.38 -8.30 2.63
N SER A 138 -14.50 -8.20 3.35
CA SER A 138 -15.68 -7.45 2.90
C SER A 138 -15.44 -5.94 2.80
N SER A 139 -14.44 -5.41 3.53
CA SER A 139 -14.05 -4.00 3.46
C SER A 139 -13.09 -3.67 2.32
N GLN A 140 -12.62 -4.68 1.57
CA GLN A 140 -11.68 -4.52 0.46
C GLN A 140 -12.40 -4.63 -0.89
N HIS A 141 -11.79 -4.07 -1.94
CA HIS A 141 -12.28 -4.25 -3.30
C HIS A 141 -12.18 -5.72 -3.74
N GLY A 142 -13.18 -6.19 -4.48
CA GLY A 142 -13.18 -7.53 -5.05
C GLY A 142 -12.23 -7.68 -6.25
N ALA A 143 -11.98 -8.92 -6.68
CA ALA A 143 -11.06 -9.21 -7.79
C ALA A 143 -11.44 -8.51 -9.10
N GLU A 144 -12.75 -8.36 -9.39
CA GLU A 144 -13.23 -7.68 -10.61
C GLU A 144 -12.83 -6.20 -10.64
N PHE A 145 -12.87 -5.50 -9.50
CA PHE A 145 -12.40 -4.13 -9.40
C PHE A 145 -10.95 -3.97 -9.90
N PHE A 146 -10.08 -4.89 -9.50
CA PHE A 146 -8.67 -4.86 -9.90
C PHE A 146 -8.47 -5.28 -11.34
N LYS A 147 -9.23 -6.27 -11.86
CA LYS A 147 -9.15 -6.68 -13.27
C LYS A 147 -9.48 -5.53 -14.24
N GLU A 148 -10.41 -4.68 -13.86
CA GLU A 148 -10.83 -3.53 -14.68
C GLU A 148 -9.86 -2.36 -14.64
N ARG A 149 -9.06 -2.23 -13.57
CA ARG A 149 -8.26 -1.02 -13.29
C ARG A 149 -6.75 -1.23 -13.31
N CYS A 150 -6.31 -2.48 -13.37
CA CYS A 150 -4.89 -2.80 -13.37
C CYS A 150 -4.44 -3.30 -14.75
N ASP A 151 -3.24 -2.91 -15.16
CA ASP A 151 -2.65 -3.35 -16.43
C ASP A 151 -2.30 -4.85 -16.40
N PHE A 152 -1.94 -5.35 -15.23
CA PHE A 152 -1.61 -6.76 -15.03
C PHE A 152 -2.28 -7.29 -13.76
N ASN A 153 -2.68 -8.57 -13.82
CA ASN A 153 -3.20 -9.29 -12.66
C ASN A 153 -2.42 -10.59 -12.44
N ILE A 154 -1.96 -10.82 -11.21
CA ILE A 154 -1.36 -12.06 -10.76
C ILE A 154 -2.38 -12.78 -9.88
N GLU A 155 -2.82 -13.95 -10.31
CA GLU A 155 -3.67 -14.81 -9.49
C GLU A 155 -2.80 -15.68 -8.58
N ASN A 156 -2.97 -15.51 -7.27
CA ASN A 156 -2.23 -16.23 -6.24
C ASN A 156 -3.08 -17.39 -5.68
N ASN A 157 -3.56 -18.24 -6.57
CA ASN A 157 -4.41 -19.39 -6.22
C ASN A 157 -3.66 -20.73 -6.22
N GLY A 158 -2.47 -20.77 -6.78
CA GLY A 158 -1.64 -21.97 -6.92
C GLY A 158 -0.50 -22.05 -5.91
N THR A 159 0.60 -22.64 -6.37
CA THR A 159 1.83 -22.83 -5.61
C THR A 159 2.66 -21.55 -5.55
N LEU A 160 3.68 -21.54 -4.69
CA LEU A 160 4.64 -20.43 -4.61
C LEU A 160 5.45 -20.31 -5.91
N GLU A 161 5.79 -21.43 -6.54
CA GLU A 161 6.53 -21.50 -7.80
C GLU A 161 5.73 -20.85 -8.94
N GLU A 162 4.43 -21.11 -9.01
CA GLU A 162 3.54 -20.50 -10.00
C GLU A 162 3.41 -18.99 -9.79
N LEU A 163 3.30 -18.55 -8.53
CA LEU A 163 3.28 -17.12 -8.18
C LEU A 163 4.58 -16.43 -8.61
N ILE A 164 5.74 -17.04 -8.30
CA ILE A 164 7.06 -16.53 -8.68
C ILE A 164 7.19 -16.45 -10.21
N SER A 165 6.79 -17.52 -10.91
CA SER A 165 6.84 -17.57 -12.38
C SER A 165 5.98 -16.47 -13.01
N SER A 166 4.77 -16.26 -12.50
CA SER A 166 3.86 -15.21 -12.97
C SER A 166 4.44 -13.81 -12.71
N ALA A 167 5.04 -13.59 -11.53
CA ALA A 167 5.69 -12.32 -11.22
C ALA A 167 6.89 -12.05 -12.14
N LYS A 168 7.75 -13.05 -12.39
CA LYS A 168 8.90 -12.93 -13.31
C LYS A 168 8.46 -12.55 -14.72
N ARG A 169 7.45 -13.22 -15.25
CA ARG A 169 6.91 -12.91 -16.59
C ARG A 169 6.43 -11.45 -16.70
N ILE A 170 5.84 -10.91 -15.64
CA ILE A 170 5.43 -9.50 -15.64
C ILE A 170 6.64 -8.57 -15.55
N THR A 171 7.65 -8.87 -14.71
CA THR A 171 8.86 -8.05 -14.66
C THR A 171 9.58 -7.98 -16.01
N GLU A 172 9.63 -9.08 -16.76
CA GLU A 172 10.21 -9.13 -18.11
C GLU A 172 9.44 -8.24 -19.10
N LYS A 173 8.09 -8.31 -19.08
CA LYS A 173 7.25 -7.45 -19.92
C LYS A 173 7.46 -5.97 -19.64
N LEU A 174 7.41 -5.59 -18.36
CA LEU A 174 7.58 -4.19 -17.95
C LEU A 174 8.95 -3.65 -18.33
N ARG A 175 10.02 -4.43 -18.21
CA ARG A 175 11.37 -4.02 -18.65
C ARG A 175 11.44 -3.81 -20.15
N THR A 176 10.88 -4.72 -20.94
CA THR A 176 10.85 -4.60 -22.39
C THR A 176 10.08 -3.35 -22.85
N GLU A 177 8.97 -3.03 -22.20
CA GLU A 177 8.20 -1.82 -22.48
C GLU A 177 9.02 -0.56 -22.17
N THR A 178 9.67 -0.50 -20.99
CA THR A 178 10.51 0.64 -20.59
C THR A 178 11.71 0.84 -21.52
N ASP A 179 12.39 -0.24 -21.94
CA ASP A 179 13.53 -0.16 -22.86
C ASP A 179 13.10 0.39 -24.24
N ASN A 180 11.92 -0.01 -24.73
CA ASN A 180 11.37 0.48 -25.99
C ASN A 180 10.98 1.97 -25.94
N GLU A 181 10.46 2.46 -24.83
CA GLU A 181 10.11 3.88 -24.64
C GLU A 181 11.35 4.78 -24.58
N GLN A 182 12.46 4.30 -24.03
CA GLN A 182 13.73 5.04 -23.97
C GLN A 182 14.44 5.13 -25.33
N ILE A 183 14.15 4.22 -26.29
CA ILE A 183 14.72 4.25 -27.65
C ILE A 183 13.97 5.25 -28.57
N GLN A 184 12.73 5.61 -28.20
CA GLN A 184 11.88 6.51 -29.00
C GLN A 184 11.97 7.99 -28.59
N THR A 185 12.75 8.31 -27.56
CA THR A 185 12.97 9.68 -27.02
C THR A 185 14.36 10.18 -27.37
#